data_f7249af9e3eec43ab8af93bfc96ebb9f
#
_entry.id   f7249af9e3eec43ab8af93bfc96ebb9f
#
_cell.length_a   1.000
_cell.length_b   1.000
_cell.length_c   1.000
_cell.angle_alpha   90.00
_cell.angle_beta   90.00
_cell.angle_gamma   90.00
#
_symmetry.space_group_name_H-M   'P 1'
#
loop_
_entity.id
_entity.type
_entity.pdbx_description
1 polymer ?
#
loop_
_entity_poly.entity_id
_entity_poly.type
_entity_poly.pdbx_seq_one_letter_code
_entity_poly.pdbx_strand_id
1 'polypeptide(L)'
;MAGREGMFTKNNPMRSILSIIALFSCCTLAAQEYIPTYGREPMRGELLVYPTAREAAEADGSDNKYFTRLTEWTQKGNSFTTDFTVPFAWANRQVLLRIGWASADYEIRINGETAAYNSDCNAPGEFNLTRQAKEGRNTLEVILSSPSKVARLESWKNDAAPAIGEAWVMSQPTLRVRDILTKTWRSTEEGDNVMAEVGLVVKSEALNPRTSRVHYELLSPAGKTSATGYKDIKLNMRGEDTLRFLARIPDSLLWSPEKTTRFTLRVKTQHEGRYMEYIEVPLGFRTVEVQNGQLAVNGTPVTLRTREVPAHASADEIAALRGQGYNTLKLLPGPVSPTLYGTCDTLGMYVIVQAPIDTRSSGESRRIGGNPSNAPEWQGAYVERTADSYHASKRHPSVIAFSLATQSSNGINLYESYLDMKKSGDSRPFIYPDAAGEWNSDKLDMQ
;
A
#
# COMPACT_ATOMS: atom_id res chain seq x y z
N MET A 1 -79.94 -48.27 30.85
CA MET A 1 -80.06 -48.59 29.43
C MET A 1 -79.16 -47.70 28.59
N ALA A 2 -78.28 -48.27 27.82
CA ALA A 2 -77.49 -47.74 26.70
C ALA A 2 -76.81 -46.35 26.89
N GLY A 3 -75.63 -46.16 27.08
CA GLY A 3 -74.35 -46.51 26.48
C GLY A 3 -74.08 -45.78 25.18
N ARG A 4 -73.30 -44.63 25.24
CA ARG A 4 -72.58 -44.06 24.05
C ARG A 4 -71.17 -43.70 24.44
N GLU A 5 -70.28 -44.52 23.98
CA GLU A 5 -68.81 -44.25 23.99
C GLU A 5 -68.46 -43.09 23.01
N GLY A 6 -67.75 -42.06 23.49
CA GLY A 6 -67.18 -41.03 22.67
C GLY A 6 -65.72 -41.31 22.42
N MET A 7 -65.35 -41.43 21.14
CA MET A 7 -64.04 -41.70 20.63
C MET A 7 -63.15 -40.41 20.69
N PHE A 8 -62.15 -40.39 21.57
CA PHE A 8 -61.13 -39.32 21.64
C PHE A 8 -59.99 -39.63 20.69
N THR A 9 -59.87 -38.85 19.61
CA THR A 9 -58.69 -38.86 18.77
C THR A 9 -57.54 -38.11 19.47
N LYS A 10 -56.47 -38.82 19.78
CA LYS A 10 -55.23 -38.25 20.31
C LYS A 10 -54.48 -37.49 19.20
N ASN A 11 -54.48 -36.15 19.23
CA ASN A 11 -53.57 -35.35 18.47
C ASN A 11 -52.13 -35.47 19.03
N ASN A 12 -51.22 -35.87 18.19
CA ASN A 12 -49.83 -36.15 18.52
C ASN A 12 -49.00 -34.83 18.41
N PRO A 13 -48.52 -34.22 19.53
CA PRO A 13 -47.83 -32.94 19.48
C PRO A 13 -46.40 -33.02 18.92
N MET A 14 -45.89 -34.22 18.60
CA MET A 14 -44.51 -34.40 18.16
C MET A 14 -44.24 -34.00 16.68
N ARG A 15 -45.27 -33.85 15.84
CA ARG A 15 -45.10 -33.45 14.44
C ARG A 15 -44.96 -31.92 14.26
N SER A 16 -45.46 -31.11 15.17
CA SER A 16 -45.38 -29.64 15.12
C SER A 16 -44.03 -29.10 15.61
N ILE A 17 -43.33 -29.84 16.47
CA ILE A 17 -42.02 -29.43 16.99
C ILE A 17 -40.88 -29.65 15.97
N LEU A 18 -40.97 -30.73 15.17
CA LEU A 18 -39.98 -30.98 14.09
C LEU A 18 -40.05 -29.99 12.94
N SER A 19 -41.22 -29.40 12.66
CA SER A 19 -41.35 -28.36 11.59
C SER A 19 -40.83 -27.00 12.01
N ILE A 20 -40.79 -26.67 13.30
CA ILE A 20 -40.26 -25.40 13.83
C ILE A 20 -38.74 -25.46 13.94
N ILE A 21 -38.16 -26.63 14.24
CA ILE A 21 -36.70 -26.80 14.29
C ILE A 21 -36.06 -26.78 12.88
N ALA A 22 -36.79 -27.23 11.85
CA ALA A 22 -36.29 -27.17 10.44
C ALA A 22 -36.31 -25.75 9.83
N LEU A 23 -37.12 -24.81 10.37
CA LEU A 23 -37.18 -23.44 9.90
C LEU A 23 -36.13 -22.52 10.58
N PHE A 24 -35.54 -22.91 11.71
CA PHE A 24 -34.49 -22.15 12.37
C PHE A 24 -33.06 -22.55 11.95
N SER A 25 -32.92 -23.63 11.18
CA SER A 25 -31.60 -24.10 10.72
C SER A 25 -31.13 -23.52 9.38
N CYS A 26 -31.83 -22.52 8.82
CA CYS A 26 -31.54 -22.02 7.49
C CYS A 26 -31.12 -20.51 7.44
N CYS A 27 -30.78 -19.88 8.56
CA CYS A 27 -30.38 -18.47 8.60
C CYS A 27 -29.16 -18.20 9.49
N THR A 28 -28.23 -19.12 9.62
CA THR A 28 -26.86 -18.77 9.96
C THR A 28 -26.01 -18.89 8.68
N LEU A 29 -26.27 -18.02 7.70
CA LEU A 29 -25.17 -17.45 6.95
C LEU A 29 -24.36 -16.72 8.02
N ALA A 30 -23.31 -17.38 8.55
CA ALA A 30 -22.32 -16.73 9.36
C ALA A 30 -21.87 -15.51 8.56
N ALA A 31 -22.23 -14.32 9.01
CA ALA A 31 -21.69 -13.10 8.47
C ALA A 31 -20.17 -13.30 8.47
N GLN A 32 -19.56 -13.24 7.31
CA GLN A 32 -18.14 -13.47 7.16
C GLN A 32 -17.45 -12.39 8.00
N GLU A 33 -16.91 -12.79 9.16
CA GLU A 33 -16.36 -11.87 10.14
C GLU A 33 -15.05 -11.32 9.59
N TYR A 34 -15.01 -10.00 9.35
CA TYR A 34 -13.77 -9.31 8.99
C TYR A 34 -12.77 -9.44 10.13
N ILE A 35 -11.54 -9.83 9.79
CA ILE A 35 -10.41 -9.85 10.72
C ILE A 35 -9.48 -8.69 10.35
N PRO A 36 -9.20 -7.76 11.29
CA PRO A 36 -8.22 -6.71 11.07
C PRO A 36 -6.80 -7.28 10.86
N THR A 37 -6.02 -6.60 10.05
CA THR A 37 -4.59 -6.88 9.88
C THR A 37 -3.86 -6.79 11.22
N TYR A 38 -2.97 -7.75 11.50
CA TYR A 38 -2.06 -7.70 12.64
C TYR A 38 -0.68 -8.24 12.27
N GLY A 39 0.36 -7.81 13.01
CA GLY A 39 1.75 -8.22 12.77
C GLY A 39 2.39 -7.63 11.50
N ARG A 40 1.64 -6.86 10.72
CA ARG A 40 2.14 -6.12 9.55
C ARG A 40 2.66 -4.74 9.98
N GLU A 41 3.78 -4.32 9.39
CA GLU A 41 4.24 -2.94 9.48
C GLU A 41 3.29 -2.01 8.70
N PRO A 42 2.99 -0.80 9.19
CA PRO A 42 2.24 0.18 8.40
C PRO A 42 2.91 0.39 7.04
N MET A 43 2.11 0.44 5.96
CA MET A 43 2.65 0.61 4.61
C MET A 43 3.48 1.89 4.50
N ARG A 44 4.60 1.78 3.82
CA ARG A 44 5.51 2.86 3.44
C ARG A 44 6.01 2.63 2.02
N GLY A 45 6.64 3.66 1.44
CA GLY A 45 7.31 3.50 0.16
C GLY A 45 8.39 2.41 0.23
N GLU A 46 8.53 1.63 -0.84
CA GLU A 46 9.56 0.60 -0.90
C GLU A 46 10.96 1.22 -0.87
N LEU A 47 11.81 0.68 0.01
CA LEU A 47 13.21 1.07 0.13
C LEU A 47 14.08 -0.19 0.19
N LEU A 48 14.94 -0.38 -0.81
CA LEU A 48 16.00 -1.37 -0.75
C LEU A 48 17.24 -0.75 -0.12
N VAL A 49 17.87 -1.52 0.77
CA VAL A 49 19.08 -1.11 1.47
C VAL A 49 20.26 -1.94 1.00
N TYR A 50 21.41 -1.32 0.87
CA TYR A 50 22.63 -1.91 0.35
C TYR A 50 23.78 -1.76 1.34
N PRO A 51 24.76 -2.67 1.31
CA PRO A 51 25.93 -2.60 2.20
C PRO A 51 26.94 -1.53 1.77
N THR A 52 26.92 -1.09 0.51
CA THR A 52 27.87 -0.12 -0.05
C THR A 52 27.16 0.90 -0.94
N ALA A 53 27.80 2.07 -1.11
CA ALA A 53 27.30 3.09 -2.02
C ALA A 53 27.32 2.64 -3.50
N ARG A 54 28.28 1.78 -3.89
CA ARG A 54 28.37 1.25 -5.25
C ARG A 54 27.17 0.37 -5.55
N GLU A 55 26.88 -0.59 -4.68
CA GLU A 55 25.73 -1.49 -4.85
C GLU A 55 24.40 -0.73 -4.85
N ALA A 56 24.28 0.33 -4.03
CA ALA A 56 23.09 1.19 -4.05
C ALA A 56 22.94 1.95 -5.38
N ALA A 57 24.03 2.39 -5.99
CA ALA A 57 24.00 3.09 -7.28
C ALA A 57 23.71 2.14 -8.48
N GLU A 58 24.14 0.90 -8.39
CA GLU A 58 23.87 -0.14 -9.39
C GLU A 58 22.40 -0.60 -9.32
N ALA A 59 21.77 -0.47 -8.14
CA ALA A 59 20.38 -0.85 -7.84
C ALA A 59 19.98 -2.28 -8.27
N ASP A 60 20.98 -3.13 -8.47
CA ASP A 60 20.80 -4.53 -8.82
C ASP A 60 20.76 -5.37 -7.55
N GLY A 61 19.61 -5.71 -7.05
CA GLY A 61 19.45 -6.50 -5.83
C GLY A 61 20.07 -7.92 -5.89
N SER A 62 20.65 -8.35 -7.02
CA SER A 62 21.12 -9.73 -7.25
C SER A 62 22.22 -10.17 -6.27
N ASP A 63 23.18 -9.29 -5.93
CA ASP A 63 24.32 -9.57 -5.04
C ASP A 63 24.20 -8.93 -3.65
N ASN A 64 23.02 -8.39 -3.30
CA ASN A 64 22.83 -7.71 -2.05
C ASN A 64 22.77 -8.70 -0.86
N LYS A 65 23.82 -8.73 -0.03
CA LYS A 65 23.90 -9.62 1.16
C LYS A 65 22.81 -9.38 2.20
N TYR A 66 22.04 -8.29 2.08
CA TYR A 66 20.91 -7.97 2.96
C TYR A 66 19.55 -8.30 2.35
N PHE A 67 19.53 -9.01 1.22
CA PHE A 67 18.31 -9.30 0.49
C PHE A 67 18.31 -10.74 -0.03
N THR A 68 17.20 -11.44 0.12
CA THR A 68 16.99 -12.78 -0.42
C THR A 68 15.61 -12.86 -1.05
N ARG A 69 15.56 -13.05 -2.38
CA ARG A 69 14.29 -13.30 -3.09
C ARG A 69 13.82 -14.73 -2.84
N LEU A 70 12.54 -14.90 -2.59
CA LEU A 70 11.91 -16.20 -2.35
C LEU A 70 11.26 -16.67 -3.65
N THR A 71 11.87 -17.62 -4.33
CA THR A 71 11.44 -18.11 -5.66
C THR A 71 10.96 -19.55 -5.64
N GLU A 72 11.38 -20.34 -4.65
CA GLU A 72 11.06 -21.77 -4.58
C GLU A 72 9.93 -22.00 -3.56
N TRP A 73 8.71 -22.15 -4.08
CA TRP A 73 7.52 -22.39 -3.29
C TRP A 73 6.94 -23.77 -3.50
N THR A 74 6.61 -24.45 -2.42
CA THR A 74 5.79 -25.67 -2.43
C THR A 74 4.36 -25.29 -2.11
N GLN A 75 3.43 -25.52 -3.06
CA GLN A 75 2.00 -25.25 -2.86
C GLN A 75 1.24 -26.53 -2.50
N LYS A 76 0.40 -26.44 -1.46
CA LYS A 76 -0.60 -27.47 -1.10
C LYS A 76 -1.93 -26.78 -0.82
N GLY A 77 -2.87 -26.86 -1.77
CA GLY A 77 -4.12 -26.13 -1.69
C GLY A 77 -3.87 -24.62 -1.57
N ASN A 78 -4.31 -24.02 -0.47
CA ASN A 78 -4.17 -22.60 -0.18
C ASN A 78 -2.90 -22.25 0.62
N SER A 79 -2.05 -23.21 0.93
CA SER A 79 -0.80 -23.00 1.66
C SER A 79 0.40 -23.00 0.70
N PHE A 80 1.28 -22.02 0.86
CA PHE A 80 2.54 -21.84 0.16
C PHE A 80 3.67 -21.89 1.17
N THR A 81 4.60 -22.82 1.01
CA THR A 81 5.72 -23.03 1.94
C THR A 81 7.05 -22.85 1.21
N THR A 82 7.97 -22.15 1.82
CA THR A 82 9.36 -22.00 1.37
C THR A 82 10.31 -21.91 2.56
N ASP A 83 11.59 -22.13 2.32
CA ASP A 83 12.64 -21.93 3.30
C ASP A 83 13.49 -20.71 2.98
N PHE A 84 14.00 -20.04 4.01
CA PHE A 84 15.00 -18.99 3.87
C PHE A 84 16.06 -19.11 4.96
N THR A 85 17.24 -18.54 4.70
CA THR A 85 18.34 -18.55 5.65
C THR A 85 18.60 -17.14 6.18
N VAL A 86 18.69 -17.01 7.50
CA VAL A 86 19.17 -15.81 8.18
C VAL A 86 20.67 -16.01 8.47
N PRO A 87 21.57 -15.36 7.74
CA PRO A 87 23.00 -15.51 7.95
C PRO A 87 23.46 -14.78 9.20
N PHE A 88 24.57 -15.22 9.82
CA PHE A 88 25.18 -14.55 10.96
C PHE A 88 25.45 -13.06 10.71
N ALA A 89 25.72 -12.66 9.47
CA ALA A 89 25.91 -11.26 9.09
C ALA A 89 24.67 -10.36 9.35
N TRP A 90 23.49 -10.94 9.61
CA TRP A 90 22.28 -10.23 10.00
C TRP A 90 22.08 -10.13 11.51
N ALA A 91 23.03 -10.60 12.31
CA ALA A 91 22.99 -10.47 13.77
C ALA A 91 22.82 -8.98 14.18
N ASN A 92 21.94 -8.73 15.17
CA ASN A 92 21.58 -7.39 15.64
C ASN A 92 20.92 -6.47 14.59
N ARG A 93 20.39 -7.03 13.50
CA ARG A 93 19.61 -6.34 12.50
C ARG A 93 18.17 -6.83 12.55
N GLN A 94 17.27 -6.15 11.86
CA GLN A 94 15.89 -6.59 11.69
C GLN A 94 15.80 -7.55 10.51
N VAL A 95 14.96 -8.56 10.62
CA VAL A 95 14.59 -9.49 9.55
C VAL A 95 13.17 -9.15 9.11
N LEU A 96 13.04 -8.68 7.88
CA LEU A 96 11.77 -8.21 7.32
C LEU A 96 11.37 -9.09 6.14
N LEU A 97 10.15 -9.60 6.16
CA LEU A 97 9.52 -10.26 5.02
C LEU A 97 8.67 -9.25 4.26
N ARG A 98 8.74 -9.28 2.94
CA ARG A 98 7.80 -8.56 2.08
C ARG A 98 7.12 -9.54 1.14
N ILE A 99 5.78 -9.43 1.01
CA ILE A 99 4.96 -10.15 0.04
C ILE A 99 4.29 -9.09 -0.82
N GLY A 100 4.50 -9.15 -2.13
CA GLY A 100 4.02 -8.13 -3.07
C GLY A 100 2.50 -8.08 -3.16
N TRP A 101 1.84 -9.25 -3.20
CA TRP A 101 0.38 -9.41 -3.20
C TRP A 101 0.00 -10.87 -2.99
N ALA A 102 -1.28 -11.13 -2.74
CA ALA A 102 -1.86 -12.46 -2.71
C ALA A 102 -3.28 -12.47 -3.33
N SER A 103 -3.76 -13.62 -3.77
CA SER A 103 -5.10 -13.76 -4.35
C SER A 103 -6.23 -13.61 -3.32
N ALA A 104 -5.94 -13.83 -2.03
CA ALA A 104 -6.85 -13.63 -0.90
C ALA A 104 -6.08 -13.10 0.32
N ASP A 105 -6.81 -12.65 1.33
CA ASP A 105 -6.26 -12.38 2.66
C ASP A 105 -5.52 -13.61 3.21
N TYR A 106 -4.48 -13.39 4.02
CA TYR A 106 -3.57 -14.48 4.38
C TYR A 106 -2.96 -14.37 5.77
N GLU A 107 -2.68 -15.55 6.33
CA GLU A 107 -1.89 -15.74 7.55
C GLU A 107 -0.44 -16.07 7.21
N ILE A 108 0.49 -15.58 8.01
CA ILE A 108 1.92 -15.90 7.92
C ILE A 108 2.32 -16.71 9.14
N ARG A 109 3.01 -17.83 8.90
CA ARG A 109 3.65 -18.63 9.93
C ARG A 109 5.15 -18.75 9.68
N ILE A 110 5.91 -18.67 10.75
CA ILE A 110 7.36 -18.85 10.76
C ILE A 110 7.70 -19.99 11.70
N ASN A 111 8.39 -21.00 11.19
CA ASN A 111 8.75 -22.19 11.97
C ASN A 111 7.55 -22.86 12.67
N GLY A 112 6.37 -22.79 12.06
CA GLY A 112 5.12 -23.34 12.59
C GLY A 112 4.32 -22.41 13.53
N GLU A 113 4.86 -21.25 13.90
CA GLU A 113 4.18 -20.26 14.76
C GLU A 113 3.54 -19.15 13.93
N THR A 114 2.28 -18.79 14.25
CA THR A 114 1.59 -17.65 13.61
C THR A 114 2.29 -16.35 13.97
N ALA A 115 2.72 -15.61 12.95
CA ALA A 115 3.40 -14.34 13.07
C ALA A 115 2.50 -13.14 12.74
N ALA A 116 1.65 -13.25 11.71
CA ALA A 116 0.87 -12.14 11.19
C ALA A 116 -0.36 -12.60 10.41
N TYR A 117 -1.28 -11.66 10.19
CA TYR A 117 -2.40 -11.77 9.24
C TYR A 117 -2.53 -10.46 8.46
N ASN A 118 -2.75 -10.56 7.16
CA ASN A 118 -2.94 -9.43 6.26
C ASN A 118 -4.30 -9.45 5.57
N SER A 119 -5.11 -8.43 5.80
CA SER A 119 -6.43 -8.27 5.19
C SER A 119 -6.37 -7.56 3.83
N ASP A 120 -5.39 -6.66 3.60
CA ASP A 120 -5.16 -6.07 2.29
C ASP A 120 -4.15 -6.90 1.48
N CYS A 121 -4.67 -7.87 0.76
CA CYS A 121 -3.88 -8.75 -0.07
C CYS A 121 -3.46 -8.14 -1.43
N ASN A 122 -3.90 -6.93 -1.77
CA ASN A 122 -3.61 -6.29 -3.06
C ASN A 122 -2.42 -5.33 -2.98
N ALA A 123 -2.11 -4.82 -1.79
CA ALA A 123 -0.92 -4.01 -1.53
C ALA A 123 0.22 -4.88 -0.99
N PRO A 124 1.49 -4.46 -1.19
CA PRO A 124 2.62 -5.15 -0.58
C PRO A 124 2.53 -5.15 0.95
N GLY A 125 2.62 -6.32 1.56
CA GLY A 125 2.70 -6.47 3.02
C GLY A 125 4.14 -6.60 3.49
N GLU A 126 4.54 -5.83 4.51
CA GLU A 126 5.85 -5.94 5.17
C GLU A 126 5.69 -6.40 6.61
N PHE A 127 6.46 -7.40 7.02
CA PHE A 127 6.34 -8.06 8.31
C PHE A 127 7.69 -8.14 9.00
N ASN A 128 7.77 -7.67 10.23
CA ASN A 128 8.99 -7.77 11.02
C ASN A 128 9.03 -9.12 11.74
N LEU A 129 9.82 -10.03 11.19
CA LEU A 129 9.98 -11.40 11.65
C LEU A 129 11.14 -11.59 12.65
N THR A 130 11.80 -10.52 13.09
CA THR A 130 13.01 -10.58 13.92
C THR A 130 12.85 -11.43 15.18
N ARG A 131 11.65 -11.51 15.73
CA ARG A 131 11.37 -12.30 16.94
C ARG A 131 11.19 -13.79 16.68
N GLN A 132 10.62 -14.14 15.52
CA GLN A 132 10.27 -15.51 15.13
C GLN A 132 11.39 -16.19 14.34
N ALA A 133 12.15 -15.39 13.56
CA ALA A 133 13.26 -15.88 12.77
C ALA A 133 14.47 -16.18 13.66
N LYS A 134 15.13 -17.31 13.39
CA LYS A 134 16.38 -17.72 14.04
C LYS A 134 17.54 -17.69 13.05
N GLU A 135 18.77 -17.64 13.55
CA GLU A 135 19.96 -17.82 12.72
C GLU A 135 19.91 -19.19 12.01
N GLY A 136 20.35 -19.25 10.76
CA GLY A 136 20.27 -20.42 9.91
C GLY A 136 18.92 -20.56 9.21
N ARG A 137 18.50 -21.78 8.95
CA ARG A 137 17.30 -22.12 8.18
C ARG A 137 16.02 -21.82 8.95
N ASN A 138 15.08 -21.15 8.27
CA ASN A 138 13.72 -20.90 8.73
C ASN A 138 12.74 -21.37 7.67
N THR A 139 11.57 -21.83 8.10
CA THR A 139 10.46 -22.19 7.22
C THR A 139 9.38 -21.12 7.29
N LEU A 140 9.02 -20.58 6.15
CA LEU A 140 7.92 -19.63 5.96
C LEU A 140 6.72 -20.36 5.35
N GLU A 141 5.55 -20.15 5.93
CA GLU A 141 4.28 -20.60 5.37
C GLU A 141 3.33 -19.41 5.23
N VAL A 142 2.72 -19.25 4.04
CA VAL A 142 1.69 -18.27 3.73
C VAL A 142 0.40 -19.03 3.44
N ILE A 143 -0.65 -18.81 4.23
CA ILE A 143 -1.91 -19.54 4.16
C ILE A 143 -3.00 -18.57 3.73
N LEU A 144 -3.51 -18.74 2.51
CA LEU A 144 -4.61 -17.94 1.99
C LEU A 144 -5.94 -18.37 2.58
N SER A 145 -6.78 -17.41 2.94
CA SER A 145 -8.15 -17.69 3.39
C SER A 145 -8.99 -18.29 2.26
N SER A 146 -9.81 -19.28 2.59
CA SER A 146 -10.77 -19.86 1.66
C SER A 146 -12.06 -20.25 2.41
N PRO A 147 -13.17 -19.56 2.21
CA PRO A 147 -13.31 -18.35 1.37
C PRO A 147 -12.57 -17.12 1.94
N SER A 148 -12.26 -16.15 1.07
CA SER A 148 -11.66 -14.88 1.48
C SER A 148 -12.59 -14.12 2.43
N LYS A 149 -12.03 -13.62 3.55
CA LYS A 149 -12.77 -12.85 4.57
C LYS A 149 -13.02 -11.41 4.16
N VAL A 150 -12.36 -10.96 3.08
CA VAL A 150 -12.49 -9.60 2.54
C VAL A 150 -13.17 -9.56 1.18
N ALA A 151 -13.76 -10.66 0.72
CA ALA A 151 -14.41 -10.77 -0.59
C ALA A 151 -15.48 -9.68 -0.83
N ARG A 152 -16.15 -9.19 0.22
CA ARG A 152 -17.14 -8.11 0.13
C ARG A 152 -16.56 -6.75 -0.31
N LEU A 153 -15.25 -6.54 -0.18
CA LEU A 153 -14.53 -5.34 -0.65
C LEU A 153 -13.93 -5.54 -2.04
N GLU A 154 -13.99 -6.74 -2.60
CA GLU A 154 -13.21 -7.14 -3.77
C GLU A 154 -14.11 -7.74 -4.87
N SER A 155 -15.22 -7.07 -5.16
CA SER A 155 -16.24 -7.54 -6.11
C SER A 155 -15.76 -7.71 -7.56
N TRP A 156 -14.55 -7.22 -7.89
CA TRP A 156 -13.92 -7.47 -9.19
C TRP A 156 -13.22 -8.83 -9.27
N LYS A 157 -12.90 -9.46 -8.12
CA LYS A 157 -12.24 -10.75 -8.10
C LYS A 157 -13.22 -11.86 -8.46
N ASN A 158 -12.81 -12.71 -9.38
CA ASN A 158 -13.48 -13.97 -9.69
C ASN A 158 -12.78 -15.08 -8.89
N ASP A 159 -13.38 -16.27 -8.89
CA ASP A 159 -12.77 -17.50 -8.34
C ASP A 159 -11.47 -17.82 -9.10
N ALA A 160 -10.37 -17.24 -8.66
CA ALA A 160 -9.04 -17.49 -9.19
C ALA A 160 -8.32 -18.58 -8.38
N ALA A 161 -7.41 -19.29 -9.03
CA ALA A 161 -6.53 -20.23 -8.33
C ALA A 161 -5.72 -19.49 -7.26
N PRO A 162 -5.42 -20.13 -6.12
CA PRO A 162 -4.57 -19.55 -5.09
C PRO A 162 -3.21 -19.14 -5.67
N ALA A 163 -2.80 -17.90 -5.40
CA ALA A 163 -1.55 -17.34 -5.90
C ALA A 163 -0.98 -16.30 -4.92
N ILE A 164 0.34 -16.17 -4.92
CA ILE A 164 1.09 -15.12 -4.23
C ILE A 164 2.02 -14.44 -5.22
N GLY A 165 2.24 -13.14 -5.02
CA GLY A 165 3.18 -12.35 -5.82
C GLY A 165 4.62 -12.54 -5.40
N GLU A 166 5.48 -11.66 -5.90
CA GLU A 166 6.90 -11.64 -5.51
C GLU A 166 7.04 -11.52 -4.00
N ALA A 167 7.97 -12.29 -3.45
CA ALA A 167 8.26 -12.24 -2.02
C ALA A 167 9.78 -12.26 -1.79
N TRP A 168 10.21 -11.59 -0.72
CA TRP A 168 11.62 -11.59 -0.31
C TRP A 168 11.78 -11.35 1.18
N VAL A 169 12.90 -11.78 1.70
CA VAL A 169 13.35 -11.47 3.05
C VAL A 169 14.53 -10.52 2.96
N MET A 170 14.51 -9.46 3.73
CA MET A 170 15.59 -8.48 3.79
C MET A 170 16.01 -8.18 5.22
N SER A 171 17.24 -7.71 5.38
CA SER A 171 17.77 -7.27 6.66
C SER A 171 18.05 -5.77 6.66
N GLN A 172 17.49 -5.07 7.64
CA GLN A 172 17.74 -3.64 7.86
C GLN A 172 18.35 -3.40 9.23
N PRO A 173 19.08 -2.28 9.44
CA PRO A 173 19.57 -1.89 10.75
C PRO A 173 18.44 -1.73 11.76
N THR A 174 18.77 -1.87 13.05
CA THR A 174 17.84 -1.58 14.15
C THR A 174 17.37 -0.12 14.17
N LEU A 175 18.24 0.82 13.75
CA LEU A 175 17.88 2.19 13.39
C LEU A 175 17.98 2.30 11.87
N ARG A 176 16.84 2.50 11.20
CA ARG A 176 16.75 2.46 9.74
C ARG A 176 15.95 3.62 9.18
N VAL A 177 16.25 3.98 7.95
CA VAL A 177 15.34 4.83 7.17
C VAL A 177 14.14 3.98 6.77
N ARG A 178 12.95 4.45 7.16
CA ARG A 178 11.70 3.70 7.00
C ARG A 178 10.86 4.20 5.84
N ASP A 179 10.95 5.52 5.54
CA ASP A 179 10.16 6.14 4.46
C ASP A 179 10.83 7.41 3.96
N ILE A 180 10.48 7.83 2.76
CA ILE A 180 10.88 9.09 2.16
C ILE A 180 9.62 9.87 1.78
N LEU A 181 9.48 11.06 2.33
CA LEU A 181 8.39 11.99 2.09
C LEU A 181 8.88 13.09 1.17
N THR A 182 8.02 13.57 0.28
CA THR A 182 8.31 14.73 -0.58
C THR A 182 7.12 15.67 -0.57
N LYS A 183 7.40 16.98 -0.43
CA LYS A 183 6.42 18.04 -0.56
C LYS A 183 7.02 19.15 -1.43
N THR A 184 6.24 19.69 -2.35
CA THR A 184 6.69 20.75 -3.26
C THR A 184 5.67 21.87 -3.29
N TRP A 185 6.17 23.11 -3.35
CA TRP A 185 5.33 24.30 -3.49
C TRP A 185 6.11 25.40 -4.22
N ARG A 186 5.39 26.34 -4.86
CA ARG A 186 6.03 27.55 -5.39
C ARG A 186 6.41 28.48 -4.25
N SER A 187 7.64 29.01 -4.31
CA SER A 187 8.07 30.05 -3.39
C SER A 187 7.32 31.36 -3.68
N THR A 188 6.99 32.09 -2.63
CA THR A 188 6.45 33.45 -2.73
C THR A 188 7.57 34.51 -2.73
N GLU A 189 8.81 34.08 -2.49
CA GLU A 189 9.99 34.94 -2.58
C GLU A 189 10.42 35.14 -4.03
N GLU A 190 11.10 36.24 -4.31
CA GLU A 190 11.57 36.60 -5.66
C GLU A 190 12.37 35.46 -6.33
N GLY A 191 11.93 35.05 -7.50
CA GLY A 191 12.50 34.01 -8.35
C GLY A 191 11.59 32.82 -8.58
N ASP A 192 11.48 32.39 -9.85
CA ASP A 192 10.64 31.27 -10.32
C ASP A 192 11.17 29.89 -9.82
N ASN A 193 11.32 29.71 -8.53
CA ASN A 193 11.80 28.45 -7.97
C ASN A 193 10.71 27.71 -7.22
N VAL A 194 10.65 26.42 -7.45
CA VAL A 194 9.89 25.49 -6.62
C VAL A 194 10.75 25.07 -5.42
N MET A 195 10.19 25.16 -4.23
CA MET A 195 10.78 24.59 -3.04
C MET A 195 10.34 23.12 -2.91
N ALA A 196 11.31 22.27 -2.63
CA ALA A 196 11.07 20.87 -2.31
C ALA A 196 11.53 20.59 -0.87
N GLU A 197 10.64 20.09 -0.03
CA GLU A 197 10.98 19.47 1.24
C GLU A 197 11.10 17.96 1.04
N VAL A 198 12.20 17.38 1.49
CA VAL A 198 12.39 15.93 1.56
C VAL A 198 12.48 15.53 3.03
N GLY A 199 11.61 14.63 3.44
CA GLY A 199 11.57 14.05 4.78
C GLY A 199 12.10 12.62 4.77
N LEU A 200 13.09 12.34 5.61
CA LEU A 200 13.61 11.00 5.85
C LEU A 200 13.05 10.50 7.18
N VAL A 201 12.10 9.57 7.12
CA VAL A 201 11.52 8.97 8.32
C VAL A 201 12.48 7.92 8.84
N VAL A 202 12.95 8.06 10.07
CA VAL A 202 13.88 7.14 10.71
C VAL A 202 13.18 6.45 11.87
N LYS A 203 13.22 5.12 11.87
CA LYS A 203 12.59 4.26 12.89
C LYS A 203 13.65 3.51 13.69
N SER A 204 13.41 3.41 14.99
CA SER A 204 14.20 2.58 15.90
C SER A 204 13.39 1.37 16.36
N GLU A 205 13.99 0.20 16.29
CA GLU A 205 13.49 -1.03 16.95
C GLU A 205 14.26 -1.33 18.25
N ALA A 206 15.18 -0.45 18.66
CA ALA A 206 15.95 -0.63 19.87
C ALA A 206 15.07 -0.55 21.13
N LEU A 207 15.45 -1.31 22.15
CA LEU A 207 14.77 -1.33 23.46
C LEU A 207 15.24 -0.20 24.40
N ASN A 208 16.16 0.63 23.94
CA ASN A 208 16.68 1.81 24.66
C ASN A 208 16.91 2.95 23.68
N PRO A 209 16.99 4.20 24.14
CA PRO A 209 17.28 5.32 23.26
C PRO A 209 18.60 5.14 22.51
N ARG A 210 18.58 5.43 21.22
CA ARG A 210 19.75 5.32 20.33
C ARG A 210 19.85 6.56 19.46
N THR A 211 21.07 6.87 19.02
CA THR A 211 21.36 7.95 18.08
C THR A 211 21.91 7.37 16.79
N SER A 212 21.39 7.83 15.66
CA SER A 212 21.93 7.54 14.33
C SER A 212 22.25 8.85 13.63
N ARG A 213 23.36 8.91 12.94
CA ARG A 213 23.67 9.99 12.01
C ARG A 213 23.14 9.64 10.64
N VAL A 214 22.28 10.48 10.10
CA VAL A 214 21.70 10.30 8.76
C VAL A 214 22.31 11.34 7.84
N HIS A 215 23.01 10.86 6.80
CA HIS A 215 23.57 11.70 5.74
C HIS A 215 22.64 11.65 4.53
N TYR A 216 22.49 12.77 3.85
CA TYR A 216 21.73 12.87 2.61
C TYR A 216 22.48 13.68 1.56
N GLU A 217 22.25 13.34 0.30
CA GLU A 217 22.73 14.05 -0.88
C GLU A 217 21.66 13.96 -1.96
N LEU A 218 21.19 15.10 -2.46
CA LEU A 218 20.25 15.19 -3.58
C LEU A 218 21.01 15.68 -4.81
N LEU A 219 21.09 14.84 -5.83
CA LEU A 219 21.78 15.12 -7.08
C LEU A 219 20.77 15.44 -8.18
N SER A 220 21.03 16.51 -8.95
CA SER A 220 20.29 16.80 -10.18
C SER A 220 20.58 15.74 -11.26
N PRO A 221 19.80 15.67 -12.35
CA PRO A 221 20.06 14.75 -13.46
C PRO A 221 21.47 14.87 -14.08
N ALA A 222 22.08 16.04 -13.97
CA ALA A 222 23.46 16.30 -14.42
C ALA A 222 24.52 15.89 -13.38
N GLY A 223 24.12 15.23 -12.28
CA GLY A 223 25.03 14.85 -11.19
C GLY A 223 25.49 16.00 -10.29
N LYS A 224 24.91 17.21 -10.45
CA LYS A 224 25.24 18.36 -9.59
C LYS A 224 24.48 18.26 -8.28
N THR A 225 25.16 18.49 -7.16
CA THR A 225 24.55 18.52 -5.82
C THR A 225 23.57 19.70 -5.70
N SER A 226 22.32 19.38 -5.38
CA SER A 226 21.24 20.34 -5.13
C SER A 226 21.04 20.59 -3.63
N ALA A 227 21.24 19.56 -2.81
CA ALA A 227 21.27 19.66 -1.34
C ALA A 227 22.13 18.54 -0.78
N THR A 228 22.85 18.79 0.30
CA THR A 228 23.62 17.79 1.03
C THR A 228 23.77 18.18 2.49
N GLY A 229 23.90 17.20 3.35
CA GLY A 229 24.08 17.42 4.76
C GLY A 229 24.00 16.14 5.59
N TYR A 230 23.99 16.32 6.89
CA TYR A 230 23.71 15.26 7.84
C TYR A 230 23.04 15.81 9.09
N LYS A 231 22.37 14.92 9.84
CA LYS A 231 21.81 15.23 11.15
C LYS A 231 21.88 14.00 12.05
N ASP A 232 22.21 14.24 13.32
CA ASP A 232 22.10 13.24 14.35
C ASP A 232 20.65 13.19 14.85
N ILE A 233 20.04 12.03 14.76
CA ILE A 233 18.67 11.77 15.21
C ILE A 233 18.76 10.87 16.44
N LYS A 234 18.24 11.35 17.56
CA LYS A 234 18.08 10.58 18.79
C LYS A 234 16.64 10.06 18.87
N LEU A 235 16.48 8.76 18.79
CA LEU A 235 15.19 8.09 18.89
C LEU A 235 15.03 7.43 20.25
N ASN A 236 13.84 7.56 20.82
CA ASN A 236 13.42 6.78 21.99
C ASN A 236 13.24 5.30 21.61
N MET A 237 13.03 4.45 22.63
CA MET A 237 12.68 3.05 22.46
C MET A 237 11.53 2.89 21.46
N ARG A 238 11.77 2.12 20.38
CA ARG A 238 10.79 1.89 19.29
C ARG A 238 10.18 3.16 18.74
N GLY A 239 10.89 4.30 18.82
CA GLY A 239 10.42 5.58 18.34
C GLY A 239 10.67 5.79 16.84
N GLU A 240 9.95 6.76 16.29
CA GLU A 240 10.10 7.24 14.92
C GLU A 240 10.21 8.77 14.93
N ASP A 241 11.05 9.33 14.07
CA ASP A 241 11.18 10.77 13.85
C ASP A 241 11.57 11.04 12.41
N THR A 242 11.36 12.28 11.95
CA THR A 242 11.61 12.68 10.56
C THR A 242 12.66 13.77 10.47
N LEU A 243 13.78 13.47 9.80
CA LEU A 243 14.72 14.48 9.34
C LEU A 243 14.16 15.16 8.10
N ARG A 244 14.09 16.50 8.09
CA ARG A 244 13.67 17.29 6.92
C ARG A 244 14.78 18.19 6.44
N PHE A 245 14.88 18.31 5.13
CA PHE A 245 15.74 19.28 4.46
C PHE A 245 15.03 19.89 3.26
N LEU A 246 15.49 21.08 2.86
CA LEU A 246 14.93 21.83 1.74
C LEU A 246 15.90 21.83 0.56
N ALA A 247 15.36 21.82 -0.63
CA ALA A 247 16.09 22.02 -1.87
C ALA A 247 15.32 23.02 -2.75
N ARG A 248 16.06 23.88 -3.47
CA ARG A 248 15.49 24.72 -4.52
C ARG A 248 15.56 23.96 -5.84
N ILE A 249 14.42 23.81 -6.50
CA ILE A 249 14.31 23.11 -7.78
C ILE A 249 14.00 24.14 -8.87
N PRO A 250 14.91 24.35 -9.81
CA PRO A 250 14.63 25.23 -10.95
C PRO A 250 13.44 24.72 -11.77
N ASP A 251 12.60 25.60 -12.28
CA ASP A 251 11.44 25.24 -13.11
C ASP A 251 11.84 24.37 -14.31
N SER A 252 13.03 24.62 -14.88
CA SER A 252 13.58 23.83 -15.96
C SER A 252 13.90 22.37 -15.58
N LEU A 253 13.91 22.01 -14.30
CA LEU A 253 14.16 20.66 -13.79
C LEU A 253 12.94 20.01 -13.13
N LEU A 254 11.76 20.65 -13.22
CA LEU A 254 10.52 20.03 -12.78
C LEU A 254 10.14 18.86 -13.69
N TRP A 255 9.57 17.84 -13.09
CA TRP A 255 9.01 16.73 -13.83
C TRP A 255 7.71 17.11 -14.53
N SER A 256 7.57 16.75 -15.79
CA SER A 256 6.31 16.80 -16.55
C SER A 256 6.26 15.62 -17.53
N PRO A 257 5.11 15.32 -18.17
CA PRO A 257 5.03 14.30 -19.23
C PRO A 257 5.99 14.50 -20.40
N GLU A 258 6.32 15.75 -20.73
CA GLU A 258 7.23 16.11 -21.82
C GLU A 258 8.69 16.10 -21.35
N LYS A 259 8.89 16.23 -20.04
CA LYS A 259 10.22 16.29 -19.42
C LYS A 259 10.26 15.46 -18.14
N THR A 260 10.54 14.19 -18.28
CA THR A 260 10.55 13.19 -17.20
C THR A 260 11.79 13.29 -16.31
N THR A 261 12.07 14.49 -15.82
CA THR A 261 13.26 14.82 -15.00
C THR A 261 13.21 14.09 -13.67
N ARG A 262 14.30 13.41 -13.31
CA ARG A 262 14.45 12.75 -12.01
C ARG A 262 15.79 13.12 -11.37
N PHE A 263 15.73 13.43 -10.09
CA PHE A 263 16.88 13.61 -9.21
C PHE A 263 17.25 12.27 -8.59
N THR A 264 18.47 12.15 -8.12
CA THR A 264 18.92 10.99 -7.34
C THR A 264 19.09 11.39 -5.88
N LEU A 265 18.33 10.79 -4.99
CA LEU A 265 18.52 10.95 -3.55
C LEU A 265 19.38 9.79 -3.03
N ARG A 266 20.53 10.14 -2.42
CA ARG A 266 21.42 9.22 -1.71
C ARG A 266 21.28 9.43 -0.22
N VAL A 267 21.05 8.35 0.50
CA VAL A 267 20.99 8.37 1.96
C VAL A 267 21.91 7.28 2.51
N LYS A 268 22.59 7.60 3.59
CA LYS A 268 23.35 6.61 4.37
C LYS A 268 23.19 6.89 5.86
N THR A 269 23.06 5.83 6.63
CA THR A 269 22.99 5.95 8.09
C THR A 269 24.30 5.47 8.72
N GLN A 270 24.66 6.10 9.84
CA GLN A 270 25.87 5.79 10.59
C GLN A 270 25.54 5.65 12.08
N HIS A 271 25.98 4.56 12.68
CA HIS A 271 25.83 4.31 14.10
C HIS A 271 27.21 3.92 14.68
N GLU A 272 27.62 4.55 15.79
CA GLU A 272 28.92 4.32 16.43
C GLU A 272 30.11 4.33 15.45
N GLY A 273 30.10 5.28 14.52
CA GLY A 273 31.16 5.45 13.52
C GLY A 273 31.08 4.49 12.31
N ARG A 274 30.17 3.51 12.31
CA ARG A 274 30.01 2.53 11.22
C ARG A 274 28.83 2.89 10.34
N TYR A 275 29.00 2.82 9.01
CA TYR A 275 27.89 2.90 8.09
C TYR A 275 27.06 1.62 8.12
N MET A 276 25.75 1.77 8.26
CA MET A 276 24.80 0.67 8.50
C MET A 276 23.99 0.32 7.27
N GLU A 277 23.70 1.30 6.44
CA GLU A 277 22.92 1.14 5.20
C GLU A 277 23.22 2.26 4.21
N TYR A 278 23.05 1.95 2.93
CA TYR A 278 23.06 2.89 1.82
C TYR A 278 21.77 2.70 1.03
N ILE A 279 21.17 3.83 0.65
CA ILE A 279 19.92 3.89 -0.11
C ILE A 279 20.10 4.85 -1.25
N GLU A 280 19.71 4.49 -2.46
CA GLU A 280 19.64 5.37 -3.59
C GLU A 280 18.27 5.25 -4.26
N VAL A 281 17.56 6.36 -4.43
CA VAL A 281 16.23 6.37 -5.02
C VAL A 281 16.06 7.56 -5.97
N PRO A 282 15.33 7.37 -7.10
CA PRO A 282 14.93 8.46 -7.96
C PRO A 282 13.80 9.28 -7.33
N LEU A 283 13.85 10.60 -7.45
CA LEU A 283 12.79 11.53 -7.05
C LEU A 283 12.48 12.48 -8.20
N GLY A 284 11.19 12.66 -8.51
CA GLY A 284 10.72 13.70 -9.39
C GLY A 284 9.96 14.77 -8.61
N PHE A 285 10.23 16.04 -8.92
CA PHE A 285 9.59 17.18 -8.26
C PHE A 285 8.65 17.89 -9.24
N ARG A 286 7.45 18.17 -8.80
CA ARG A 286 6.43 18.97 -9.50
C ARG A 286 5.46 19.54 -8.48
N THR A 287 4.77 20.61 -8.84
CA THR A 287 3.59 21.06 -8.10
C THR A 287 2.33 20.49 -8.72
N VAL A 288 1.36 20.15 -7.89
CA VAL A 288 0.02 19.74 -8.31
C VAL A 288 -0.99 20.56 -7.53
N GLU A 289 -1.88 21.23 -8.25
CA GLU A 289 -2.93 22.06 -7.66
C GLU A 289 -4.25 21.74 -8.37
N VAL A 290 -5.36 21.81 -7.63
CA VAL A 290 -6.71 21.66 -8.19
C VAL A 290 -7.52 22.89 -7.81
N GLN A 291 -8.05 23.58 -8.82
CA GLN A 291 -8.92 24.72 -8.64
C GLN A 291 -10.21 24.50 -9.41
N ASN A 292 -11.35 24.48 -8.70
CA ASN A 292 -12.69 24.25 -9.28
C ASN A 292 -12.80 22.97 -10.13
N GLY A 293 -12.09 21.90 -9.75
CA GLY A 293 -12.04 20.63 -10.48
C GLY A 293 -10.95 20.55 -11.55
N GLN A 294 -10.40 21.68 -11.98
CA GLN A 294 -9.32 21.71 -12.97
C GLN A 294 -7.96 21.48 -12.34
N LEU A 295 -7.26 20.47 -12.83
CA LEU A 295 -5.88 20.16 -12.43
C LEU A 295 -4.89 21.13 -13.09
N ALA A 296 -3.92 21.60 -12.31
CA ALA A 296 -2.73 22.28 -12.82
C ALA A 296 -1.47 21.53 -12.32
N VAL A 297 -0.54 21.30 -13.25
CA VAL A 297 0.79 20.74 -12.94
C VAL A 297 1.83 21.79 -13.30
N ASN A 298 2.72 22.10 -12.35
CA ASN A 298 3.73 23.17 -12.48
C ASN A 298 3.11 24.53 -12.83
N GLY A 299 1.91 24.81 -12.34
CA GLY A 299 1.15 26.02 -12.65
C GLY A 299 0.46 26.05 -14.01
N THR A 300 0.59 24.99 -14.82
CA THR A 300 -0.06 24.90 -16.14
C THR A 300 -1.30 24.02 -16.03
N PRO A 301 -2.50 24.52 -16.46
CA PRO A 301 -3.69 23.70 -16.52
C PRO A 301 -3.53 22.49 -17.45
N VAL A 302 -4.02 21.33 -17.01
CA VAL A 302 -3.91 20.06 -17.73
C VAL A 302 -5.31 19.53 -18.02
N THR A 303 -5.55 19.18 -19.29
CA THR A 303 -6.73 18.40 -19.69
C THR A 303 -6.38 16.93 -19.60
N LEU A 304 -7.08 16.18 -18.74
CA LEU A 304 -6.85 14.76 -18.55
C LEU A 304 -7.56 13.94 -19.64
N ARG A 305 -6.79 13.29 -20.51
CA ARG A 305 -7.30 12.27 -21.45
C ARG A 305 -7.05 10.91 -20.86
N THR A 306 -8.07 10.41 -20.16
CA THR A 306 -7.95 9.27 -19.25
C THR A 306 -8.30 7.95 -19.93
N ARG A 307 -7.52 6.92 -19.63
CA ARG A 307 -7.83 5.52 -19.96
C ARG A 307 -7.80 4.66 -18.71
N GLU A 308 -8.85 3.89 -18.47
CA GLU A 308 -8.82 2.84 -17.45
C GLU A 308 -7.96 1.67 -17.92
N VAL A 309 -7.08 1.20 -17.06
CA VAL A 309 -6.15 0.10 -17.35
C VAL A 309 -6.03 -0.82 -16.14
N PRO A 310 -5.75 -2.12 -16.35
CA PRO A 310 -5.37 -3.01 -15.25
C PRO A 310 -4.14 -2.47 -14.51
N ALA A 311 -4.10 -2.67 -13.20
CA ALA A 311 -2.99 -2.23 -12.36
C ALA A 311 -1.64 -2.96 -12.66
N HIS A 312 -1.64 -3.90 -13.58
CA HIS A 312 -0.47 -4.63 -14.08
C HIS A 312 -0.17 -4.39 -15.58
N ALA A 313 -0.67 -3.28 -16.14
CA ALA A 313 -0.39 -2.89 -17.52
C ALA A 313 1.12 -2.84 -17.79
N SER A 314 1.54 -3.39 -18.92
CA SER A 314 2.95 -3.46 -19.34
C SER A 314 3.46 -2.10 -19.86
N ALA A 315 4.79 -1.96 -19.93
CA ALA A 315 5.41 -0.76 -20.48
C ALA A 315 5.01 -0.51 -21.94
N ASP A 316 4.86 -1.57 -22.74
CA ASP A 316 4.47 -1.46 -24.15
C ASP A 316 3.01 -1.00 -24.29
N GLU A 317 2.09 -1.51 -23.45
CA GLU A 317 0.70 -1.06 -23.42
C GLU A 317 0.61 0.42 -23.02
N ILE A 318 1.36 0.85 -22.01
CA ILE A 318 1.41 2.24 -21.57
C ILE A 318 1.95 3.15 -22.70
N ALA A 319 3.04 2.73 -23.35
CA ALA A 319 3.63 3.47 -24.48
C ALA A 319 2.67 3.57 -25.66
N ALA A 320 1.94 2.49 -25.98
CA ALA A 320 0.92 2.49 -27.04
C ALA A 320 -0.23 3.45 -26.75
N LEU A 321 -0.73 3.47 -25.50
CA LEU A 321 -1.76 4.42 -25.07
C LEU A 321 -1.30 5.87 -25.19
N ARG A 322 -0.05 6.16 -24.79
CA ARG A 322 0.54 7.49 -24.99
C ARG A 322 0.59 7.86 -26.47
N GLY A 323 1.00 6.95 -27.34
CA GLY A 323 0.99 7.14 -28.81
C GLY A 323 -0.39 7.42 -29.40
N GLN A 324 -1.45 6.92 -28.77
CA GLN A 324 -2.85 7.19 -29.12
C GLN A 324 -3.35 8.54 -28.59
N GLY A 325 -2.53 9.29 -27.84
CA GLY A 325 -2.84 10.59 -27.32
C GLY A 325 -3.47 10.61 -25.92
N TYR A 326 -3.57 9.46 -25.23
CA TYR A 326 -3.87 9.45 -23.81
C TYR A 326 -2.70 10.00 -23.00
N ASN A 327 -2.98 10.75 -21.95
CA ASN A 327 -1.96 11.29 -21.06
C ASN A 327 -2.13 10.82 -19.60
N THR A 328 -3.22 10.11 -19.30
CA THR A 328 -3.59 9.71 -17.93
C THR A 328 -4.09 8.28 -17.91
N LEU A 329 -3.55 7.49 -16.99
CA LEU A 329 -4.04 6.17 -16.66
C LEU A 329 -4.86 6.25 -15.36
N LYS A 330 -6.08 5.73 -15.35
CA LYS A 330 -6.84 5.43 -14.15
C LYS A 330 -6.72 3.93 -13.90
N LEU A 331 -6.11 3.54 -12.78
CA LEU A 331 -5.93 2.14 -12.47
C LEU A 331 -7.26 1.49 -12.11
N LEU A 332 -7.47 0.26 -12.56
CA LEU A 332 -8.53 -0.60 -12.04
C LEU A 332 -8.09 -1.21 -10.70
N PRO A 333 -9.03 -1.58 -9.81
CA PRO A 333 -8.68 -2.20 -8.54
C PRO A 333 -7.93 -3.52 -8.76
N GLY A 334 -6.92 -3.77 -7.92
CA GLY A 334 -6.08 -4.97 -7.97
C GLY A 334 -4.66 -4.70 -7.55
N PRO A 335 -3.83 -5.76 -7.50
CA PRO A 335 -2.42 -5.62 -7.16
C PRO A 335 -1.67 -4.85 -8.26
N VAL A 336 -0.92 -3.85 -7.85
CA VAL A 336 -0.15 -2.99 -8.76
C VAL A 336 1.19 -3.66 -9.10
N SER A 337 1.53 -3.70 -10.39
CA SER A 337 2.86 -4.14 -10.83
C SER A 337 3.96 -3.27 -10.19
N PRO A 338 5.02 -3.86 -9.63
CA PRO A 338 6.12 -3.11 -8.99
C PRO A 338 6.76 -2.07 -9.90
N THR A 339 6.74 -2.29 -11.22
CA THR A 339 7.37 -1.40 -12.21
C THR A 339 6.44 -0.33 -12.77
N LEU A 340 5.12 -0.43 -12.57
CA LEU A 340 4.12 0.42 -13.24
C LEU A 340 4.36 1.91 -13.01
N TYR A 341 4.50 2.32 -11.76
CA TYR A 341 4.69 3.75 -11.44
C TYR A 341 6.02 4.28 -12.01
N GLY A 342 7.10 3.52 -11.88
CA GLY A 342 8.41 3.88 -12.45
C GLY A 342 8.39 3.98 -13.98
N THR A 343 7.62 3.12 -14.63
CA THR A 343 7.35 3.18 -16.08
C THR A 343 6.59 4.46 -16.44
N CYS A 344 5.54 4.80 -15.70
CA CYS A 344 4.79 6.04 -15.90
C CYS A 344 5.65 7.29 -15.65
N ASP A 345 6.50 7.27 -14.61
CA ASP A 345 7.47 8.34 -14.34
C ASP A 345 8.42 8.56 -15.52
N THR A 346 8.84 7.48 -16.19
CA THR A 346 9.80 7.51 -17.30
C THR A 346 9.13 7.86 -18.62
N LEU A 347 7.97 7.28 -18.90
CA LEU A 347 7.22 7.53 -20.12
C LEU A 347 6.43 8.84 -20.09
N GLY A 348 6.30 9.51 -18.95
CA GLY A 348 5.54 10.76 -18.81
C GLY A 348 4.03 10.52 -18.94
N MET A 349 3.49 9.53 -18.24
CA MET A 349 2.05 9.30 -18.12
C MET A 349 1.58 9.68 -16.73
N TYR A 350 0.51 10.45 -16.63
CA TYR A 350 -0.14 10.69 -15.34
C TYR A 350 -0.86 9.42 -14.86
N VAL A 351 -0.96 9.28 -13.55
CA VAL A 351 -1.63 8.13 -12.91
C VAL A 351 -2.62 8.60 -11.86
N ILE A 352 -3.83 8.11 -11.94
CA ILE A 352 -4.84 8.13 -10.88
C ILE A 352 -4.80 6.76 -10.21
N VAL A 353 -4.32 6.73 -8.99
CA VAL A 353 -4.21 5.49 -8.20
C VAL A 353 -5.57 5.09 -7.70
N GLN A 354 -5.91 3.79 -7.78
CA GLN A 354 -7.16 3.24 -7.29
C GLN A 354 -6.91 2.39 -6.04
N ALA A 355 -7.53 2.74 -4.92
CA ALA A 355 -7.58 1.85 -3.78
C ALA A 355 -8.39 0.58 -4.12
N PRO A 356 -7.96 -0.60 -3.65
CA PRO A 356 -8.60 -1.88 -3.98
C PRO A 356 -9.90 -2.08 -3.19
N ILE A 357 -10.88 -1.22 -3.46
CA ILE A 357 -12.22 -1.24 -2.86
C ILE A 357 -13.27 -1.16 -3.97
N ASP A 358 -14.07 -2.22 -4.08
CA ASP A 358 -15.23 -2.36 -4.95
C ASP A 358 -16.24 -3.24 -4.23
N THR A 359 -17.40 -2.68 -3.90
CA THR A 359 -18.41 -3.37 -3.09
C THR A 359 -19.72 -3.60 -3.83
N ARG A 360 -19.71 -3.56 -5.17
CA ARG A 360 -20.91 -3.72 -6.01
C ARG A 360 -21.70 -4.99 -5.72
N SER A 361 -21.03 -6.10 -5.38
CA SER A 361 -21.67 -7.37 -5.03
C SER A 361 -22.49 -7.32 -3.74
N SER A 362 -22.25 -6.34 -2.86
CA SER A 362 -23.00 -6.11 -1.62
C SER A 362 -24.22 -5.19 -1.81
N GLY A 363 -24.51 -4.73 -3.04
CA GLY A 363 -25.61 -3.81 -3.37
C GLY A 363 -25.39 -2.41 -2.78
N GLU A 364 -26.42 -1.57 -2.85
CA GLU A 364 -26.34 -0.14 -2.51
C GLU A 364 -26.92 0.21 -1.12
N SER A 365 -27.36 -0.78 -0.36
CA SER A 365 -28.02 -0.54 0.92
C SER A 365 -27.06 0.09 1.94
N ARG A 366 -27.37 1.31 2.39
CA ARG A 366 -26.62 2.03 3.46
C ARG A 366 -27.07 1.64 4.87
N ARG A 367 -27.98 0.66 5.03
CA ARG A 367 -28.44 0.18 6.35
C ARG A 367 -27.36 -0.71 6.99
N ILE A 368 -27.41 -0.82 8.31
CA ILE A 368 -26.58 -1.77 9.09
C ILE A 368 -26.76 -3.18 8.50
N GLY A 369 -25.67 -3.89 8.26
CA GLY A 369 -25.65 -5.19 7.60
C GLY A 369 -25.78 -5.15 6.06
N GLY A 370 -25.96 -3.96 5.47
CA GLY A 370 -25.94 -3.72 4.02
C GLY A 370 -24.53 -3.63 3.44
N ASN A 371 -24.30 -2.63 2.59
CA ASN A 371 -22.99 -2.43 1.96
C ASN A 371 -21.89 -2.16 3.02
N PRO A 372 -20.70 -2.76 2.90
CA PRO A 372 -19.59 -2.56 3.83
C PRO A 372 -19.19 -1.09 4.04
N SER A 373 -19.46 -0.20 3.06
CA SER A 373 -19.14 1.23 3.15
C SER A 373 -19.79 1.96 4.32
N ASN A 374 -20.86 1.40 4.90
CA ASN A 374 -21.57 1.97 6.04
C ASN A 374 -21.63 1.02 7.26
N ALA A 375 -20.81 -0.02 7.29
CA ALA A 375 -20.73 -1.00 8.37
C ALA A 375 -19.46 -0.72 9.22
N PRO A 376 -19.61 -0.30 10.52
CA PRO A 376 -18.48 0.15 11.33
C PRO A 376 -17.35 -0.86 11.47
N GLU A 377 -17.66 -2.15 11.47
CA GLU A 377 -16.68 -3.23 11.55
C GLU A 377 -15.71 -3.27 10.36
N TRP A 378 -16.07 -2.67 9.22
CA TRP A 378 -15.24 -2.59 8.03
C TRP A 378 -14.40 -1.31 7.92
N GLN A 379 -14.58 -0.35 8.83
CA GLN A 379 -13.90 0.96 8.78
C GLN A 379 -12.37 0.80 8.67
N GLY A 380 -11.79 -0.07 9.50
CA GLY A 380 -10.35 -0.34 9.47
C GLY A 380 -9.84 -0.80 8.11
N ALA A 381 -10.59 -1.67 7.43
CA ALA A 381 -10.22 -2.16 6.10
C ALA A 381 -10.26 -1.07 5.02
N TYR A 382 -11.23 -0.14 5.09
CA TYR A 382 -11.30 0.99 4.17
C TYR A 382 -10.13 1.94 4.34
N VAL A 383 -9.85 2.36 5.58
CA VAL A 383 -8.74 3.25 5.91
C VAL A 383 -7.40 2.60 5.54
N GLU A 384 -7.20 1.31 5.87
CA GLU A 384 -5.98 0.57 5.55
C GLU A 384 -5.72 0.55 4.04
N ARG A 385 -6.71 0.14 3.21
CA ARG A 385 -6.56 0.02 1.76
C ARG A 385 -6.27 1.35 1.06
N THR A 386 -6.91 2.43 1.51
CA THR A 386 -6.64 3.76 0.96
C THR A 386 -5.26 4.27 1.37
N ALA A 387 -4.87 4.08 2.63
CA ALA A 387 -3.54 4.44 3.12
C ALA A 387 -2.43 3.63 2.43
N ASP A 388 -2.63 2.32 2.24
CA ASP A 388 -1.66 1.45 1.57
C ASP A 388 -1.45 1.88 0.12
N SER A 389 -2.51 2.15 -0.62
CA SER A 389 -2.43 2.64 -2.01
C SER A 389 -1.71 3.98 -2.11
N TYR A 390 -1.99 4.90 -1.17
CA TYR A 390 -1.30 6.19 -1.06
C TYR A 390 0.19 6.01 -0.78
N HIS A 391 0.54 5.27 0.28
CA HIS A 391 1.92 5.12 0.70
C HIS A 391 2.78 4.35 -0.31
N ALA A 392 2.21 3.38 -1.04
CA ALA A 392 2.90 2.66 -2.09
C ALA A 392 3.30 3.56 -3.27
N SER A 393 2.51 4.61 -3.56
CA SER A 393 2.62 5.39 -4.80
C SER A 393 2.97 6.87 -4.60
N LYS A 394 2.87 7.42 -3.40
CA LYS A 394 3.00 8.86 -3.11
C LYS A 394 4.30 9.51 -3.61
N ARG A 395 5.40 8.74 -3.71
CA ARG A 395 6.71 9.24 -4.12
C ARG A 395 6.86 9.43 -5.63
N HIS A 396 5.97 8.84 -6.42
CA HIS A 396 6.04 8.88 -7.87
C HIS A 396 5.51 10.22 -8.43
N PRO A 397 6.29 10.93 -9.25
CA PRO A 397 5.85 12.21 -9.81
C PRO A 397 4.72 12.08 -10.83
N SER A 398 4.57 10.92 -11.45
CA SER A 398 3.45 10.62 -12.37
C SER A 398 2.09 10.57 -11.66
N VAL A 399 2.04 10.25 -10.36
CA VAL A 399 0.79 10.14 -9.60
C VAL A 399 0.22 11.53 -9.31
N ILE A 400 -1.01 11.80 -9.80
CA ILE A 400 -1.66 13.11 -9.72
C ILE A 400 -2.94 13.11 -8.88
N ALA A 401 -3.53 11.95 -8.61
CA ALA A 401 -4.73 11.81 -7.80
C ALA A 401 -4.83 10.41 -7.19
N PHE A 402 -5.65 10.27 -6.16
CA PHE A 402 -5.93 9.01 -5.47
C PHE A 402 -7.43 8.79 -5.43
N SER A 403 -7.91 7.69 -6.01
CA SER A 403 -9.29 7.26 -5.95
C SER A 403 -9.50 6.33 -4.77
N LEU A 404 -10.44 6.70 -3.88
CA LEU A 404 -10.68 6.01 -2.61
C LEU A 404 -11.41 4.67 -2.79
N ALA A 405 -12.24 4.56 -3.82
CA ALA A 405 -12.98 3.34 -4.15
C ALA A 405 -13.50 3.42 -5.58
N THR A 406 -14.06 2.33 -6.07
CA THR A 406 -14.85 2.28 -7.31
C THR A 406 -16.09 1.43 -7.08
N GLN A 407 -17.19 1.73 -7.78
CA GLN A 407 -18.45 0.97 -7.78
C GLN A 407 -18.91 0.52 -6.38
N SER A 408 -18.79 1.42 -5.43
CA SER A 408 -19.13 1.18 -4.02
C SER A 408 -20.24 2.13 -3.59
N SER A 409 -21.16 1.67 -2.75
CA SER A 409 -22.10 2.57 -2.08
C SER A 409 -21.35 3.59 -1.25
N ASN A 410 -21.69 4.87 -1.35
CA ASN A 410 -21.08 5.90 -0.51
C ASN A 410 -21.53 5.77 0.94
N GLY A 411 -20.59 5.85 1.89
CA GLY A 411 -20.87 5.66 3.32
C GLY A 411 -19.80 6.21 4.24
N ILE A 412 -20.03 6.03 5.53
CA ILE A 412 -19.16 6.58 6.58
C ILE A 412 -17.70 6.12 6.47
N ASN A 413 -17.46 4.88 6.04
CA ASN A 413 -16.10 4.34 5.94
C ASN A 413 -15.28 5.00 4.83
N LEU A 414 -15.91 5.43 3.72
CA LEU A 414 -15.26 6.23 2.70
C LEU A 414 -14.95 7.65 3.19
N TYR A 415 -15.84 8.22 4.03
CA TYR A 415 -15.57 9.51 4.65
C TYR A 415 -14.38 9.45 5.62
N GLU A 416 -14.33 8.44 6.46
CA GLU A 416 -13.20 8.24 7.37
C GLU A 416 -11.87 8.04 6.59
N SER A 417 -11.91 7.29 5.49
CA SER A 417 -10.76 7.17 4.58
C SER A 417 -10.35 8.52 4.01
N TYR A 418 -11.31 9.31 3.52
CA TYR A 418 -11.05 10.66 3.00
C TYR A 418 -10.40 11.56 4.07
N LEU A 419 -10.97 11.60 5.28
CA LEU A 419 -10.42 12.39 6.38
C LEU A 419 -9.02 11.95 6.77
N ASP A 420 -8.75 10.64 6.79
CA ASP A 420 -7.43 10.12 7.10
C ASP A 420 -6.40 10.52 6.03
N MET A 421 -6.75 10.40 4.77
CA MET A 421 -5.88 10.84 3.67
C MET A 421 -5.62 12.35 3.69
N LYS A 422 -6.59 13.18 4.04
CA LYS A 422 -6.41 14.65 4.16
C LYS A 422 -5.42 15.03 5.27
N LYS A 423 -5.21 14.21 6.29
CA LYS A 423 -4.18 14.42 7.33
C LYS A 423 -2.76 14.38 6.77
N SER A 424 -2.54 13.76 5.61
CA SER A 424 -1.23 13.72 4.93
C SER A 424 -0.74 15.11 4.53
N GLY A 425 -1.65 16.08 4.33
CA GLY A 425 -1.35 17.41 3.81
C GLY A 425 -0.82 17.38 2.37
N ASP A 426 -1.08 16.30 1.63
CA ASP A 426 -0.76 16.19 0.20
C ASP A 426 -1.67 17.14 -0.60
N SER A 427 -1.12 17.85 -1.57
CA SER A 427 -1.86 18.78 -2.42
C SER A 427 -2.66 18.07 -3.53
N ARG A 428 -2.38 16.79 -3.77
CA ARG A 428 -3.10 15.99 -4.77
C ARG A 428 -4.50 15.65 -4.27
N PRO A 429 -5.50 15.60 -5.18
CA PRO A 429 -6.87 15.32 -4.79
C PRO A 429 -7.07 13.85 -4.41
N PHE A 430 -7.88 13.64 -3.37
CA PHE A 430 -8.45 12.35 -2.99
C PHE A 430 -9.89 12.31 -3.51
N ILE A 431 -10.14 11.49 -4.53
CA ILE A 431 -11.39 11.49 -5.27
C ILE A 431 -12.19 10.21 -5.04
N TYR A 432 -13.50 10.33 -5.13
CA TYR A 432 -14.40 9.22 -5.28
C TYR A 432 -15.46 9.58 -6.31
N PRO A 433 -15.26 9.24 -7.60
CA PRO A 433 -16.15 9.67 -8.69
C PRO A 433 -17.60 9.25 -8.50
N ASP A 434 -17.83 8.06 -7.92
CA ASP A 434 -19.17 7.52 -7.68
C ASP A 434 -19.90 8.20 -6.49
N ALA A 435 -19.23 9.11 -5.77
CA ALA A 435 -19.86 9.90 -4.71
C ALA A 435 -20.91 10.90 -5.23
N ALA A 436 -21.01 11.10 -6.54
CA ALA A 436 -21.97 12.00 -7.18
C ALA A 436 -21.95 13.43 -6.62
N GLY A 437 -20.77 13.92 -6.18
CA GLY A 437 -20.60 15.26 -5.62
C GLY A 437 -20.90 15.38 -4.12
N GLU A 438 -21.06 14.27 -3.42
CA GLU A 438 -21.13 14.25 -1.95
C GLU A 438 -19.77 14.69 -1.34
N TRP A 439 -19.80 15.07 -0.08
CA TRP A 439 -18.77 15.81 0.66
C TRP A 439 -17.45 15.06 0.97
N ASN A 440 -17.35 13.77 0.72
CA ASN A 440 -16.20 12.91 1.01
C ASN A 440 -15.28 12.71 -0.20
N SER A 441 -15.22 13.66 -1.10
CA SER A 441 -14.41 13.57 -2.32
C SER A 441 -13.98 14.97 -2.76
N ASP A 442 -12.71 15.12 -3.11
CA ASP A 442 -12.25 16.29 -3.85
C ASP A 442 -12.82 16.23 -5.30
N LYS A 443 -13.03 17.39 -5.92
CA LYS A 443 -13.46 17.47 -7.33
C LYS A 443 -12.28 17.38 -8.26
N LEU A 444 -12.40 16.57 -9.31
CA LEU A 444 -11.43 16.47 -10.38
C LEU A 444 -12.18 16.21 -11.70
N ASP A 445 -12.00 17.11 -12.68
CA ASP A 445 -12.59 16.96 -14.01
C ASP A 445 -11.76 15.96 -14.83
N MET A 446 -12.39 14.87 -15.22
CA MET A 446 -11.80 13.81 -16.06
C MET A 446 -12.59 13.73 -17.37
N GLN A 447 -11.89 13.68 -18.53
CA GLN A 447 -12.46 13.48 -19.85
C GLN A 447 -12.18 12.06 -20.35
#